data_2799c298693999af4e00b752f56c2e82
#
_entry.id   2799c298693999af4e00b752f56c2e82
#
_cell.length_a   1.000
_cell.length_b   1.000
_cell.length_c   1.000
_cell.angle_alpha   90.00
_cell.angle_beta   90.00
_cell.angle_gamma   90.00
#
_symmetry.space_group_name_H-M   'P 1'
#
loop_
_entity.id
_entity.type
_entity.pdbx_description
1 polymer ?
#
loop_
_entity_poly.entity_id
_entity_poly.type
_entity_poly.pdbx_seq_one_letter_code
_entity_poly.pdbx_strand_id
1 'polypeptide(L)'
;MALIRPIAYGDVAAAVELVREGSLMPQFEDPSRVEDYWSAVEESRRQRGDVLVADIDGEVVGVCQVIIFQHFQHAGGWCGEIESVHVRSDRRGRGIGTQLLQAAEGLARERGCYRVQLTSRNVREDAHRFYLANGYGQTSQGFKKFFD
;
A
#
# COMPACT_ATOMS: atom_id res chain seq x y z
N MET A 1 -4.49 17.06 10.36
CA MET A 1 -3.30 16.20 10.15
C MET A 1 -3.71 14.75 10.29
N ALA A 2 -3.26 13.91 9.39
CA ALA A 2 -3.57 12.47 9.44
C ALA A 2 -2.65 11.75 10.44
N LEU A 3 -3.23 10.80 11.17
CA LEU A 3 -2.47 9.83 11.96
C LEU A 3 -2.30 8.58 11.10
N ILE A 4 -1.06 8.18 10.86
CA ILE A 4 -0.78 6.92 10.15
C ILE A 4 -0.58 5.83 11.19
N ARG A 5 -1.36 4.77 11.09
CA ARG A 5 -1.35 3.67 12.05
C ARG A 5 -1.65 2.33 11.39
N PRO A 6 -1.32 1.21 12.04
CA PRO A 6 -1.73 -0.11 11.55
C PRO A 6 -3.26 -0.19 11.49
N ILE A 7 -3.75 -0.92 10.49
CA ILE A 7 -5.18 -1.14 10.31
C ILE A 7 -5.74 -1.98 11.45
N ALA A 8 -6.93 -1.59 11.95
CA ALA A 8 -7.71 -2.40 12.87
C ALA A 8 -8.84 -3.10 12.11
N TYR A 9 -9.40 -4.16 12.71
CA TYR A 9 -10.48 -4.92 12.07
C TYR A 9 -11.65 -4.02 11.65
N GLY A 10 -12.02 -3.07 12.49
CA GLY A 10 -13.13 -2.15 12.20
C GLY A 10 -12.87 -1.16 11.07
N ASP A 11 -11.63 -1.02 10.62
CA ASP A 11 -11.27 -0.12 9.52
C ASP A 11 -11.40 -0.78 8.14
N VAL A 12 -11.53 -2.12 8.10
CA VAL A 12 -11.36 -2.90 6.86
C VAL A 12 -12.33 -2.46 5.79
N ALA A 13 -13.63 -2.36 6.10
CA ALA A 13 -14.63 -1.99 5.09
C ALA A 13 -14.33 -0.62 4.47
N ALA A 14 -13.96 0.36 5.28
CA ALA A 14 -13.61 1.70 4.79
C ALA A 14 -12.34 1.68 3.93
N ALA A 15 -11.33 0.91 4.35
CA ALA A 15 -10.09 0.77 3.57
C ALA A 15 -10.35 0.10 2.21
N VAL A 16 -11.19 -0.92 2.17
CA VAL A 16 -11.56 -1.60 0.92
C VAL A 16 -12.30 -0.65 -0.02
N GLU A 17 -13.17 0.22 0.50
CA GLU A 17 -13.82 1.24 -0.32
C GLU A 17 -12.81 2.20 -0.96
N LEU A 18 -11.74 2.55 -0.26
CA LEU A 18 -10.68 3.38 -0.83
C LEU A 18 -9.96 2.67 -1.97
N VAL A 19 -9.65 1.40 -1.79
CA VAL A 19 -9.03 0.58 -2.84
C VAL A 19 -9.95 0.50 -4.05
N ARG A 20 -11.23 0.23 -3.83
CA ARG A 20 -12.24 0.14 -4.88
C ARG A 20 -12.38 1.44 -5.67
N GLU A 21 -12.46 2.58 -4.97
CA GLU A 21 -12.55 3.91 -5.58
C GLU A 21 -11.35 4.20 -6.49
N GLY A 22 -10.14 3.84 -6.05
CA GLY A 22 -8.91 4.13 -6.78
C GLY A 22 -8.47 3.05 -7.76
N SER A 23 -9.14 1.90 -7.80
CA SER A 23 -8.74 0.77 -8.64
C SER A 23 -9.16 0.94 -10.09
N LEU A 24 -8.32 0.42 -10.99
CA LEU A 24 -8.68 0.27 -12.40
C LEU A 24 -9.58 -0.96 -12.63
N MET A 25 -9.72 -1.83 -11.63
CA MET A 25 -10.52 -3.06 -11.69
C MET A 25 -11.38 -3.18 -10.43
N PRO A 26 -12.30 -2.22 -10.20
CA PRO A 26 -13.06 -2.16 -8.95
C PRO A 26 -13.99 -3.35 -8.72
N GLN A 27 -14.31 -4.10 -9.75
CA GLN A 27 -15.18 -5.28 -9.67
C GLN A 27 -14.56 -6.40 -8.82
N PHE A 28 -13.24 -6.37 -8.57
CA PHE A 28 -12.59 -7.37 -7.74
C PHE A 28 -12.63 -7.02 -6.25
N GLU A 29 -13.11 -5.82 -5.89
CA GLU A 29 -13.16 -5.39 -4.50
C GLU A 29 -14.59 -5.45 -3.97
N ASP A 30 -14.75 -5.98 -2.76
CA ASP A 30 -16.05 -6.13 -2.12
C ASP A 30 -15.93 -5.81 -0.61
N PRO A 31 -16.36 -4.62 -0.18
CA PRO A 31 -16.26 -4.21 1.23
C PRO A 31 -17.05 -5.09 2.20
N SER A 32 -17.99 -5.91 1.71
CA SER A 32 -18.75 -6.81 2.57
C SER A 32 -17.95 -8.07 2.95
N ARG A 33 -16.87 -8.38 2.23
CA ARG A 33 -16.05 -9.56 2.48
C ARG A 33 -14.91 -9.26 3.47
N VAL A 34 -15.25 -8.67 4.59
CA VAL A 34 -14.28 -8.20 5.60
C VAL A 34 -13.31 -9.31 6.05
N GLU A 35 -13.82 -10.52 6.26
CA GLU A 35 -12.97 -11.63 6.75
C GLU A 35 -11.86 -12.02 5.78
N ASP A 36 -12.11 -11.94 4.48
CA ASP A 36 -11.08 -12.26 3.49
C ASP A 36 -9.95 -11.23 3.53
N TYR A 37 -10.30 -9.95 3.61
CA TYR A 37 -9.30 -8.89 3.71
C TYR A 37 -8.56 -8.93 5.04
N TRP A 38 -9.27 -9.21 6.13
CA TRP A 38 -8.62 -9.32 7.43
C TRP A 38 -7.64 -10.50 7.48
N SER A 39 -7.99 -11.61 6.85
CA SER A 39 -7.09 -12.75 6.70
C SER A 39 -5.78 -12.32 5.99
N ALA A 40 -5.89 -11.47 4.97
CA ALA A 40 -4.73 -10.95 4.26
C ALA A 40 -3.88 -10.04 5.15
N VAL A 41 -4.52 -9.23 6.00
CA VAL A 41 -3.81 -8.39 6.99
C VAL A 41 -3.02 -9.28 7.95
N GLU A 42 -3.66 -10.30 8.50
CA GLU A 42 -3.02 -11.23 9.45
C GLU A 42 -1.84 -11.96 8.79
N GLU A 43 -2.00 -12.40 7.54
CA GLU A 43 -0.92 -13.05 6.81
C GLU A 43 0.24 -12.10 6.56
N SER A 44 -0.06 -10.86 6.17
CA SER A 44 0.96 -9.83 5.98
C SER A 44 1.77 -9.62 7.27
N ARG A 45 1.09 -9.59 8.41
CA ARG A 45 1.75 -9.44 9.72
C ARG A 45 2.61 -10.64 10.08
N ARG A 46 2.16 -11.85 9.77
CA ARG A 46 2.99 -13.06 9.97
C ARG A 46 4.27 -13.01 9.16
N GLN A 47 4.23 -12.36 8.01
CA GLN A 47 5.39 -12.20 7.12
C GLN A 47 6.12 -10.87 7.35
N ARG A 48 5.93 -10.24 8.52
CA ARG A 48 6.63 -9.03 8.95
C ARG A 48 6.16 -7.74 8.29
N GLY A 49 5.16 -7.80 7.41
CA GLY A 49 4.56 -6.62 6.80
C GLY A 49 3.37 -6.10 7.60
N ASP A 50 2.62 -5.21 7.02
CA ASP A 50 1.38 -4.68 7.60
C ASP A 50 0.55 -3.96 6.55
N VAL A 51 -0.67 -3.61 6.92
CA VAL A 51 -1.51 -2.66 6.20
C VAL A 51 -1.64 -1.42 7.09
N LEU A 52 -1.37 -0.25 6.52
CA LEU A 52 -1.40 1.02 7.22
C LEU A 52 -2.59 1.85 6.74
N VAL A 53 -3.19 2.59 7.65
CA VAL A 53 -4.28 3.52 7.31
C VAL A 53 -3.92 4.93 7.75
N ALA A 54 -4.45 5.90 7.04
CA ALA A 54 -4.41 7.31 7.43
C ALA A 54 -5.76 7.66 8.05
N ASP A 55 -5.73 8.10 9.29
CA ASP A 55 -6.90 8.39 10.10
C ASP A 55 -6.95 9.89 10.37
N ILE A 56 -8.08 10.52 10.01
CA ILE A 56 -8.37 11.91 10.38
C ILE A 56 -9.65 11.90 11.23
N ASP A 57 -9.51 12.22 12.50
CA ASP A 57 -10.64 12.32 13.44
C ASP A 57 -11.52 11.07 13.46
N GLY A 58 -10.90 9.90 13.39
CA GLY A 58 -11.60 8.62 13.42
C GLY A 58 -12.06 8.11 12.06
N GLU A 59 -11.86 8.88 10.99
CA GLU A 59 -12.21 8.45 9.63
C GLU A 59 -10.98 7.95 8.88
N VAL A 60 -11.09 6.77 8.27
CA VAL A 60 -10.04 6.22 7.40
C VAL A 60 -10.12 6.93 6.06
N VAL A 61 -9.07 7.70 5.75
CA VAL A 61 -9.00 8.50 4.51
C VAL A 61 -7.88 8.06 3.57
N GLY A 62 -7.06 7.11 4.00
CA GLY A 62 -5.99 6.57 3.18
C GLY A 62 -5.60 5.17 3.62
N VAL A 63 -4.94 4.44 2.74
CA VAL A 63 -4.50 3.06 2.99
C VAL A 63 -3.26 2.76 2.14
N CYS A 64 -2.40 1.89 2.66
CA CYS A 64 -1.38 1.20 1.85
C CYS A 64 -1.02 -0.12 2.51
N GLN A 65 -0.49 -1.04 1.72
CA GLN A 65 0.02 -2.31 2.22
C GLN A 65 1.53 -2.35 2.05
N VAL A 66 2.23 -2.92 3.02
CA VAL A 66 3.66 -3.21 2.95
C VAL A 66 3.85 -4.71 3.05
N ILE A 67 4.35 -5.30 1.98
CA ILE A 67 4.68 -6.72 1.93
C ILE A 67 6.20 -6.84 2.12
N ILE A 68 6.63 -7.67 3.06
CA ILE A 68 8.05 -7.88 3.34
C ILE A 68 8.43 -9.27 2.85
N PHE A 69 9.47 -9.35 2.04
CA PHE A 69 9.94 -10.64 1.53
C PHE A 69 11.46 -10.66 1.46
N GLN A 70 12.01 -11.88 1.49
CA GLN A 70 13.45 -12.09 1.45
C GLN A 70 13.87 -12.47 0.04
N HIS A 71 14.82 -11.73 -0.52
CA HIS A 71 15.39 -12.06 -1.82
C HIS A 71 16.40 -13.21 -1.70
N PHE A 72 16.43 -14.10 -2.69
CA PHE A 72 17.55 -14.99 -2.85
C PHE A 72 18.81 -14.21 -3.25
N GLN A 73 18.65 -13.27 -4.20
CA GLN A 73 19.71 -12.35 -4.58
C GLN A 73 20.00 -11.34 -3.47
N HIS A 74 20.97 -10.46 -3.68
CA HIS A 74 21.40 -9.46 -2.68
C HIS A 74 21.77 -10.12 -1.34
N ALA A 75 22.43 -11.31 -1.42
CA ALA A 75 22.86 -12.07 -0.25
C ALA A 75 21.73 -12.35 0.74
N GLY A 76 20.55 -12.65 0.22
CA GLY A 76 19.39 -12.93 1.06
C GLY A 76 18.80 -11.69 1.74
N GLY A 77 19.00 -10.51 1.16
CA GLY A 77 18.49 -9.26 1.73
C GLY A 77 16.98 -9.19 1.72
N TRP A 78 16.44 -8.42 2.67
CA TRP A 78 15.00 -8.19 2.79
C TRP A 78 14.55 -7.00 1.95
N CYS A 79 13.38 -7.10 1.36
CA CYS A 79 12.80 -6.06 0.50
C CYS A 79 11.35 -5.80 0.91
N GLY A 80 10.92 -4.55 0.78
CA GLY A 80 9.52 -4.18 0.97
C GLY A 80 8.84 -3.87 -0.36
N GLU A 81 7.66 -4.45 -0.57
CA GLU A 81 6.79 -4.12 -1.71
C GLU A 81 5.64 -3.29 -1.18
N ILE A 82 5.44 -2.10 -1.75
CA ILE A 82 4.33 -1.23 -1.37
C ILE A 82 3.19 -1.42 -2.37
N GLU A 83 2.01 -1.75 -1.85
CA GLU A 83 0.83 -2.06 -2.64
C GLU A 83 -0.35 -1.19 -2.21
N SER A 84 -1.29 -0.99 -3.13
CA SER A 84 -2.60 -0.40 -2.83
C SER A 84 -2.54 0.94 -2.11
N VAL A 85 -1.72 1.85 -2.62
CA VAL A 85 -1.64 3.21 -2.06
C VAL A 85 -2.84 4.01 -2.58
N HIS A 86 -3.79 4.30 -1.71
CA HIS A 86 -4.99 5.06 -2.06
C HIS A 86 -5.31 6.11 -1.01
N VAL A 87 -5.71 7.29 -1.47
CA VAL A 87 -6.19 8.38 -0.63
C VAL A 87 -7.58 8.75 -1.13
N ARG A 88 -8.52 8.97 -0.19
CA ARG A 88 -9.90 9.35 -0.52
C ARG A 88 -9.88 10.61 -1.39
N SER A 89 -10.74 10.65 -2.41
CA SER A 89 -10.71 11.70 -3.43
C SER A 89 -10.80 13.12 -2.87
N ASP A 90 -11.61 13.32 -1.82
CA ASP A 90 -11.79 14.64 -1.20
C ASP A 90 -10.62 15.05 -0.29
N ARG A 91 -9.65 14.18 -0.10
CA ARG A 91 -8.46 14.42 0.74
C ARG A 91 -7.15 14.40 -0.04
N ARG A 92 -7.21 14.28 -1.35
CA ARG A 92 -6.00 14.29 -2.20
C ARG A 92 -5.38 15.69 -2.25
N GLY A 93 -4.08 15.74 -2.56
CA GLY A 93 -3.35 17.01 -2.65
C GLY A 93 -3.01 17.64 -1.31
N ARG A 94 -3.09 16.90 -0.22
CA ARG A 94 -2.82 17.39 1.15
C ARG A 94 -1.65 16.67 1.83
N GLY A 95 -0.87 15.92 1.06
CA GLY A 95 0.32 15.23 1.59
C GLY A 95 0.05 13.90 2.29
N ILE A 96 -1.19 13.40 2.30
CA ILE A 96 -1.53 12.14 2.98
C ILE A 96 -0.84 10.95 2.31
N GLY A 97 -0.82 10.92 0.98
CA GLY A 97 -0.11 9.87 0.24
C GLY A 97 1.38 9.84 0.57
N THR A 98 2.01 10.99 0.68
CA THR A 98 3.42 11.11 1.09
C THR A 98 3.62 10.59 2.50
N GLN A 99 2.72 10.92 3.43
CA GLN A 99 2.78 10.42 4.81
C GLN A 99 2.67 8.88 4.84
N LEU A 100 1.77 8.31 4.04
CA LEU A 100 1.63 6.84 3.92
C LEU A 100 2.92 6.21 3.39
N LEU A 101 3.50 6.76 2.33
CA LEU A 101 4.77 6.24 1.78
C LEU A 101 5.88 6.32 2.82
N GLN A 102 6.01 7.43 3.52
CA GLN A 102 7.05 7.60 4.55
C GLN A 102 6.87 6.59 5.69
N ALA A 103 5.63 6.35 6.12
CA ALA A 103 5.35 5.35 7.15
C ALA A 103 5.68 3.94 6.66
N ALA A 104 5.34 3.61 5.41
CA ALA A 104 5.67 2.33 4.80
C ALA A 104 7.18 2.12 4.70
N GLU A 105 7.91 3.16 4.29
CA GLU A 105 9.38 3.14 4.23
C GLU A 105 10.00 2.95 5.61
N GLY A 106 9.43 3.64 6.62
CA GLY A 106 9.86 3.49 8.01
C GLY A 106 9.70 2.06 8.52
N LEU A 107 8.55 1.45 8.24
CA LEU A 107 8.30 0.05 8.58
C LEU A 107 9.31 -0.87 7.89
N ALA A 108 9.54 -0.68 6.61
CA ALA A 108 10.49 -1.49 5.85
C ALA A 108 11.91 -1.37 6.44
N ARG A 109 12.34 -0.15 6.79
CA ARG A 109 13.65 0.05 7.44
C ARG A 109 13.74 -0.67 8.78
N GLU A 110 12.69 -0.59 9.60
CA GLU A 110 12.64 -1.30 10.89
C GLU A 110 12.75 -2.81 10.71
N ARG A 111 12.27 -3.34 9.61
CA ARG A 111 12.35 -4.76 9.27
C ARG A 111 13.66 -5.16 8.59
N GLY A 112 14.59 -4.22 8.44
CA GLY A 112 15.91 -4.49 7.85
C GLY A 112 15.90 -4.58 6.33
N CYS A 113 14.92 -4.00 5.66
CA CYS A 113 14.88 -3.99 4.20
C CYS A 113 15.95 -3.07 3.63
N TYR A 114 16.61 -3.52 2.56
CA TYR A 114 17.61 -2.69 1.87
C TYR A 114 16.98 -1.76 0.85
N ARG A 115 15.73 -2.02 0.46
CA ARG A 115 14.98 -1.14 -0.43
C ARG A 115 13.48 -1.38 -0.28
N VAL A 116 12.70 -0.43 -0.78
CA VAL A 116 11.28 -0.61 -1.08
C VAL A 116 11.08 -0.47 -2.58
N GLN A 117 10.06 -1.14 -3.08
CA GLN A 117 9.70 -1.07 -4.50
C GLN A 117 8.18 -1.10 -4.63
N LEU A 118 7.69 -0.69 -5.79
CA LEU A 118 6.28 -0.79 -6.13
C LEU A 118 6.13 -0.85 -7.65
N THR A 119 4.96 -1.27 -8.09
CA THR A 119 4.57 -1.18 -9.50
C THR A 119 3.35 -0.29 -9.63
N SER A 120 3.22 0.38 -10.77
CA SER A 120 2.06 1.19 -11.10
C SER A 120 1.73 0.96 -12.57
N ARG A 121 0.42 0.86 -12.88
CA ARG A 121 -0.02 0.65 -14.26
C ARG A 121 0.48 1.80 -15.14
N ASN A 122 0.87 1.47 -16.37
CA ASN A 122 1.43 2.45 -17.31
C ASN A 122 0.49 3.64 -17.57
N VAL A 123 -0.81 3.42 -17.49
CA VAL A 123 -1.82 4.47 -17.74
C VAL A 123 -1.99 5.45 -16.58
N ARG A 124 -1.39 5.18 -15.42
CA ARG A 124 -1.54 5.99 -14.20
C ARG A 124 -0.46 7.06 -14.10
N GLU A 125 -0.48 8.00 -15.04
CA GLU A 125 0.55 9.04 -15.13
C GLU A 125 0.65 9.93 -13.89
N ASP A 126 -0.49 10.26 -13.26
CA ASP A 126 -0.50 11.04 -12.02
C ASP A 126 0.21 10.31 -10.89
N ALA A 127 -0.02 8.99 -10.78
CA ALA A 127 0.68 8.17 -9.79
C ALA A 127 2.18 8.14 -10.05
N HIS A 128 2.59 8.05 -11.32
CA HIS A 128 4.01 8.07 -11.68
C HIS A 128 4.68 9.37 -11.24
N ARG A 129 4.05 10.51 -11.48
CA ARG A 129 4.55 11.80 -11.03
C ARG A 129 4.68 11.87 -9.52
N PHE A 130 3.69 11.33 -8.81
CA PHE A 130 3.68 11.26 -7.36
C PHE A 130 4.87 10.44 -6.83
N TYR A 131 5.11 9.26 -7.39
CA TYR A 131 6.23 8.41 -6.94
C TYR A 131 7.58 9.05 -7.25
N LEU A 132 7.75 9.63 -8.44
CA LEU A 132 9.00 10.33 -8.78
C LEU A 132 9.24 11.51 -7.84
N ALA A 133 8.20 12.26 -7.50
CA ALA A 133 8.30 13.38 -6.55
C ALA A 133 8.68 12.94 -5.14
N ASN A 134 8.40 11.69 -4.79
CA ASN A 134 8.75 11.11 -3.49
C ASN A 134 10.06 10.32 -3.52
N GLY A 135 10.87 10.50 -4.54
CA GLY A 135 12.23 9.93 -4.60
C GLY A 135 12.34 8.54 -5.20
N TYR A 136 11.26 8.02 -5.77
CA TYR A 136 11.30 6.71 -6.43
C TYR A 136 11.85 6.84 -7.85
N GLY A 137 12.70 5.89 -8.26
CA GLY A 137 13.20 5.81 -9.62
C GLY A 137 12.37 4.84 -10.44
N GLN A 138 12.05 5.21 -11.66
CA GLN A 138 11.33 4.34 -12.60
C GLN A 138 12.36 3.49 -13.35
N THR A 139 12.74 2.36 -12.78
CA THR A 139 13.91 1.57 -13.19
C THR A 139 13.55 0.27 -13.91
N SER A 140 12.29 -0.13 -13.91
CA SER A 140 11.89 -1.46 -14.37
C SER A 140 10.52 -1.42 -15.04
N GLN A 141 10.25 -2.46 -15.83
CA GLN A 141 8.94 -2.69 -16.42
C GLN A 141 8.30 -3.90 -15.73
N GLY A 142 7.00 -3.80 -15.44
CA GLY A 142 6.24 -4.88 -14.84
C GLY A 142 5.56 -5.73 -15.90
N PHE A 143 5.57 -7.05 -15.69
CA PHE A 143 4.87 -8.00 -16.55
C PHE A 143 3.97 -8.86 -15.67
N LYS A 144 2.71 -9.05 -16.08
CA LYS A 144 1.73 -9.86 -15.35
C LYS A 144 1.13 -10.90 -16.25
N LYS A 145 0.86 -12.06 -15.66
CA LYS A 145 0.12 -13.13 -16.33
C LYS A 145 -0.90 -13.67 -15.33
N PHE A 146 -2.17 -13.51 -15.65
CA PHE A 146 -3.25 -14.02 -14.80
C PHE A 146 -3.48 -15.50 -15.10
N PHE A 147 -3.80 -16.25 -14.05
CA PHE A 147 -4.11 -17.67 -14.20
C PHE A 147 -5.62 -17.86 -14.15
N ASP A 148 -6.12 -18.83 -14.90
CA ASP A 148 -7.54 -19.18 -14.97
C ASP A 148 -8.00 -19.89 -13.69
#